data_b2bc4f26aa3fb988d5acb7c14570f667
#
_entry.id   b2bc4f26aa3fb988d5acb7c14570f667
#
_cell.length_a   1.000
_cell.length_b   1.000
_cell.length_c   1.000
_cell.angle_alpha   90.00
_cell.angle_beta   90.00
_cell.angle_gamma   90.00
#
_symmetry.space_group_name_H-M   'P 1'
#
loop_
_entity.id
_entity.type
_entity.pdbx_description
1 polymer ?
#
loop_
_entity_poly.entity_id
_entity_poly.type
_entity_poly.pdbx_seq_one_letter_code
_entity_poly.pdbx_strand_id
1 'polypeptide(L)'
;MKSRMKALLREPLVHFLLLGGLLFLFFEWRGSGGPSSSRIVITPGLVEHLASGFGRTWQRPPTDAELKGLIDDYVKEEIATREAVGMGLDRDDTIIRRRLRQKLEFLAEDASSAAPATDAELRAWLDKH
;
A
#
# COMPACT_ATOMS: atom_id res chain seq x y z
N MET A 1 4.31 51.91 17.46
CA MET A 1 4.29 50.48 17.11
C MET A 1 4.29 50.21 15.60
N LYS A 2 3.61 50.98 14.75
CA LYS A 2 3.54 50.76 13.27
C LYS A 2 4.88 50.90 12.51
N SER A 3 5.84 51.70 12.99
CA SER A 3 7.12 51.92 12.30
C SER A 3 8.09 50.74 12.45
N ARG A 4 8.13 50.08 13.61
CA ARG A 4 8.97 48.91 13.88
C ARG A 4 8.52 47.67 13.07
N MET A 5 7.21 47.49 12.87
CA MET A 5 6.64 46.41 12.09
C MET A 5 6.98 46.54 10.60
N LYS A 6 7.04 47.78 10.06
CA LYS A 6 7.48 48.01 8.68
C LYS A 6 8.97 47.81 8.48
N ALA A 7 9.80 48.02 9.50
CA ALA A 7 11.22 47.72 9.45
C ALA A 7 11.50 46.24 9.47
N LEU A 8 10.81 45.47 10.34
CA LEU A 8 10.86 43.98 10.38
C LEU A 8 10.46 43.34 9.03
N LEU A 9 9.41 43.84 8.37
CA LEU A 9 8.96 43.36 7.06
C LEU A 9 9.94 43.67 5.91
N ARG A 10 10.96 44.47 6.12
CA ARG A 10 12.04 44.77 5.15
C ARG A 10 13.32 43.98 5.40
N GLU A 11 13.38 43.24 6.49
CA GLU A 11 14.54 42.40 6.84
C GLU A 11 14.59 41.13 5.99
N PRO A 12 15.70 40.85 5.27
CA PRO A 12 15.85 39.63 4.47
C PRO A 12 15.67 38.36 5.29
N LEU A 13 16.03 38.40 6.57
CA LEU A 13 15.93 37.27 7.51
C LEU A 13 14.46 36.90 7.78
N VAL A 14 13.57 37.91 7.88
CA VAL A 14 12.12 37.68 8.07
C VAL A 14 11.49 37.03 6.84
N HIS A 15 11.90 37.46 5.64
CA HIS A 15 11.45 36.84 4.39
C HIS A 15 11.92 35.40 4.27
N PHE A 16 13.17 35.11 4.62
CA PHE A 16 13.71 33.76 4.64
C PHE A 16 12.95 32.85 5.62
N LEU A 17 12.65 33.35 6.82
CA LEU A 17 11.91 32.62 7.86
C LEU A 17 10.46 32.36 7.45
N LEU A 18 9.80 33.34 6.84
CA LEU A 18 8.44 33.21 6.30
C LEU A 18 8.40 32.20 5.15
N LEU A 19 9.34 32.29 4.20
CA LEU A 19 9.42 31.34 3.07
C LEU A 19 9.75 29.93 3.55
N GLY A 20 10.67 29.78 4.50
CA GLY A 20 11.00 28.49 5.11
C GLY A 20 9.83 27.90 5.87
N GLY A 21 9.12 28.69 6.66
CA GLY A 21 7.91 28.28 7.38
C GLY A 21 6.77 27.88 6.42
N LEU A 22 6.59 28.63 5.34
CA LEU A 22 5.57 28.33 4.32
C LEU A 22 5.90 27.06 3.53
N LEU A 23 7.17 26.86 3.20
CA LEU A 23 7.67 25.62 2.60
C LEU A 23 7.49 24.44 3.56
N PHE A 24 7.83 24.60 4.82
CA PHE A 24 7.65 23.57 5.84
C PHE A 24 6.19 23.15 5.97
N LEU A 25 5.27 24.11 6.12
CA LEU A 25 3.83 23.86 6.17
C LEU A 25 3.30 23.22 4.89
N PHE A 26 3.81 23.64 3.74
CA PHE A 26 3.45 23.05 2.44
C PHE A 26 3.90 21.58 2.34
N PHE A 27 5.12 21.29 2.76
CA PHE A 27 5.63 19.91 2.78
C PHE A 27 4.91 19.04 3.81
N GLU A 28 4.58 19.58 4.98
CA GLU A 28 3.81 18.86 6.00
C GLU A 28 2.38 18.57 5.51
N TRP A 29 1.73 19.55 4.88
CA TRP A 29 0.42 19.37 4.28
C TRP A 29 0.43 18.38 3.09
N ARG A 30 1.47 18.41 2.28
CA ARG A 30 1.64 17.48 1.14
C ARG A 30 2.17 16.12 1.57
N GLY A 31 2.93 16.05 2.66
CA GLY A 31 3.54 14.84 3.23
C GLY A 31 2.59 14.00 4.07
N SER A 32 1.39 14.50 4.39
CA SER A 32 0.37 13.75 5.13
C SER A 32 -0.26 12.59 4.33
N GLY A 33 0.18 12.35 3.10
CA GLY A 33 -0.28 11.27 2.22
C GLY A 33 0.70 10.09 2.10
N GLY A 34 1.78 10.04 2.87
CA GLY A 34 2.67 8.88 2.92
C GLY A 34 2.05 7.73 3.72
N PRO A 35 2.28 6.47 3.38
CA PRO A 35 1.80 5.31 4.11
C PRO A 35 2.62 5.13 5.38
N SER A 36 2.45 6.00 6.34
CA SER A 36 3.21 5.91 7.57
C SER A 36 2.33 5.94 8.80
N SER A 37 1.60 4.90 9.03
CA SER A 37 1.61 4.44 10.40
C SER A 37 2.95 3.70 10.58
N SER A 38 3.91 4.28 11.29
CA SER A 38 5.13 3.58 11.75
C SER A 38 4.79 2.35 12.60
N ARG A 39 3.51 2.05 12.73
CA ARG A 39 2.96 0.96 13.51
C ARG A 39 2.50 -0.17 12.59
N ILE A 40 3.06 -1.36 12.79
CA ILE A 40 2.57 -2.61 12.20
C ILE A 40 1.63 -3.26 13.21
N VAL A 41 0.39 -3.52 12.78
CA VAL A 41 -0.63 -4.10 13.65
C VAL A 41 -0.82 -5.57 13.27
N ILE A 42 -0.48 -6.46 14.19
CA ILE A 42 -0.72 -7.89 14.03
C ILE A 42 -2.13 -8.19 14.53
N THR A 43 -3.05 -8.39 13.60
CA THR A 43 -4.44 -8.70 13.93
C THR A 43 -4.65 -10.22 14.05
N PRO A 44 -5.67 -10.68 14.81
CA PRO A 44 -6.01 -12.11 14.86
C PRO A 44 -6.25 -12.72 13.47
N GLY A 45 -6.91 -11.99 12.57
CA GLY A 45 -7.13 -12.43 11.18
C GLY A 45 -5.85 -12.61 10.38
N LEU A 46 -4.83 -11.75 10.60
CA LEU A 46 -3.51 -11.94 9.99
C LEU A 46 -2.84 -13.22 10.52
N VAL A 47 -2.88 -13.45 11.82
CA VAL A 47 -2.32 -14.66 12.45
C VAL A 47 -2.97 -15.92 11.89
N GLU A 48 -4.29 -15.93 11.76
CA GLU A 48 -5.04 -17.03 11.16
C GLU A 48 -4.69 -17.23 9.69
N HIS A 49 -4.52 -16.16 8.92
CA HIS A 49 -4.09 -16.21 7.53
C HIS A 49 -2.71 -16.85 7.38
N LEU A 50 -1.74 -16.44 8.20
CA LEU A 50 -0.39 -17.02 8.21
C LEU A 50 -0.41 -18.50 8.59
N ALA A 51 -1.15 -18.87 9.63
CA ALA A 51 -1.30 -20.25 10.08
C ALA A 51 -1.98 -21.13 9.01
N SER A 52 -3.01 -20.61 8.34
CA SER A 52 -3.69 -21.32 7.24
C SER A 52 -2.79 -21.51 6.03
N GLY A 53 -1.96 -20.52 5.69
CA GLY A 53 -0.95 -20.61 4.63
C GLY A 53 0.06 -21.72 4.92
N PHE A 54 0.58 -21.77 6.14
CA PHE A 54 1.47 -22.83 6.60
C PHE A 54 0.79 -24.21 6.54
N GLY A 55 -0.45 -24.29 7.04
CA GLY A 55 -1.22 -25.54 7.06
C GLY A 55 -1.47 -26.12 5.67
N ARG A 56 -1.69 -25.27 4.66
CA ARG A 56 -1.85 -25.74 3.25
C ARG A 56 -0.55 -26.34 2.70
N THR A 57 0.59 -25.80 3.07
CA THR A 57 1.89 -26.27 2.57
C THR A 57 2.37 -27.51 3.31
N TRP A 58 2.27 -27.50 4.64
CA TRP A 58 2.84 -28.55 5.49
C TRP A 58 1.81 -29.60 5.95
N GLN A 59 0.54 -29.46 5.58
CA GLN A 59 -0.57 -30.37 5.94
C GLN A 59 -0.75 -30.59 7.45
N ARG A 60 -0.30 -29.60 8.24
CA ARG A 60 -0.46 -29.54 9.71
C ARG A 60 -0.48 -28.09 10.18
N PRO A 61 -1.03 -27.80 11.35
CA PRO A 61 -0.92 -26.48 11.94
C PRO A 61 0.53 -26.17 12.35
N PRO A 62 0.94 -24.89 12.35
CA PRO A 62 2.23 -24.47 12.88
C PRO A 62 2.30 -24.67 14.40
N THR A 63 3.47 -24.98 14.91
CA THR A 63 3.77 -24.87 16.33
C THR A 63 3.89 -23.39 16.74
N ASP A 64 3.87 -23.09 18.04
CA ASP A 64 4.00 -21.72 18.56
C ASP A 64 5.31 -21.06 18.10
N ALA A 65 6.40 -21.82 18.04
CA ALA A 65 7.69 -21.32 17.56
C ALA A 65 7.66 -21.01 16.05
N GLU A 66 7.05 -21.87 15.25
CA GLU A 66 6.88 -21.65 13.81
C GLU A 66 5.95 -20.47 13.54
N LEU A 67 4.83 -20.36 14.27
CA LEU A 67 3.91 -19.25 14.16
C LEU A 67 4.59 -17.92 14.50
N LYS A 68 5.40 -17.90 15.55
CA LYS A 68 6.22 -16.73 15.90
C LYS A 68 7.18 -16.37 14.76
N GLY A 69 7.86 -17.37 14.17
CA GLY A 69 8.72 -17.16 13.02
C GLY A 69 7.99 -16.55 11.83
N LEU A 70 6.80 -17.04 11.50
CA LEU A 70 5.95 -16.50 10.42
C LEU A 70 5.57 -15.03 10.68
N ILE A 71 5.25 -14.68 11.92
CA ILE A 71 4.93 -13.31 12.31
C ILE A 71 6.17 -12.41 12.20
N ASP A 72 7.32 -12.87 12.69
CA ASP A 72 8.59 -12.13 12.61
C ASP A 72 9.00 -11.87 11.15
N ASP A 73 8.82 -12.84 10.27
CA ASP A 73 9.11 -12.70 8.84
C ASP A 73 8.13 -11.77 8.14
N TYR A 74 6.83 -11.85 8.46
CA TYR A 74 5.84 -10.89 7.98
C TYR A 74 6.20 -9.45 8.37
N VAL A 75 6.62 -9.23 9.62
CA VAL A 75 7.02 -7.89 10.08
C VAL A 75 8.22 -7.37 9.31
N LYS A 76 9.23 -8.21 9.06
CA LYS A 76 10.41 -7.83 8.25
C LYS A 76 10.02 -7.49 6.82
N GLU A 77 9.16 -8.31 6.19
CA GLU A 77 8.67 -8.07 4.84
C GLU A 77 7.88 -6.76 4.75
N GLU A 78 7.00 -6.50 5.71
CA GLU A 78 6.21 -5.27 5.76
C GLU A 78 7.10 -4.02 5.92
N ILE A 79 8.11 -4.08 6.80
CA ILE A 79 9.09 -2.99 6.96
C ILE A 79 9.84 -2.75 5.65
N ALA A 80 10.39 -3.81 5.05
CA ALA A 80 11.14 -3.71 3.81
C ALA A 80 10.28 -3.17 2.66
N THR A 81 9.03 -3.61 2.56
CA THR A 81 8.08 -3.15 1.53
C THR A 81 7.75 -1.67 1.71
N ARG A 82 7.46 -1.22 2.93
CA ARG A 82 7.18 0.20 3.20
C ARG A 82 8.37 1.09 2.87
N GLU A 83 9.57 0.66 3.24
CA GLU A 83 10.79 1.40 2.95
C GLU A 83 11.06 1.45 1.44
N ALA A 84 10.93 0.32 0.74
CA ALA A 84 11.10 0.24 -0.70
C ALA A 84 10.12 1.16 -1.45
N VAL A 85 8.83 1.16 -1.06
CA VAL A 85 7.82 2.07 -1.61
C VAL A 85 8.13 3.53 -1.26
N GLY A 86 8.58 3.79 -0.03
CA GLY A 86 9.02 5.13 0.40
C GLY A 86 10.19 5.68 -0.42
N MET A 87 11.13 4.83 -0.79
CA MET A 87 12.24 5.14 -1.71
C MET A 87 11.82 5.22 -3.18
N GLY A 88 10.58 4.84 -3.51
CA GLY A 88 10.08 4.83 -4.88
C GLY A 88 10.62 3.71 -5.75
N LEU A 89 11.06 2.59 -5.17
CA LEU A 89 11.59 1.43 -5.90
C LEU A 89 10.52 0.68 -6.70
N ASP A 90 9.24 0.96 -6.43
CA ASP A 90 8.09 0.47 -7.18
C ASP A 90 7.83 1.26 -8.48
N ARG A 91 8.43 2.46 -8.61
CA ARG A 91 8.20 3.36 -9.72
C ARG A 91 8.99 2.90 -10.94
N ASP A 92 8.32 2.94 -12.10
CA ASP A 92 8.91 2.58 -13.40
C ASP A 92 9.51 1.16 -13.48
N ASP A 93 9.24 0.31 -12.49
CA ASP A 93 9.61 -1.11 -12.52
C ASP A 93 8.61 -1.90 -13.38
N THR A 94 9.10 -2.48 -14.48
CA THR A 94 8.28 -3.25 -15.42
C THR A 94 7.79 -4.58 -14.83
N ILE A 95 8.52 -5.16 -13.88
CA ILE A 95 8.16 -6.43 -13.22
C ILE A 95 7.00 -6.18 -12.26
N ILE A 96 7.09 -5.13 -11.44
CA ILE A 96 6.03 -4.73 -10.51
C ILE A 96 4.76 -4.39 -11.30
N ARG A 97 4.87 -3.58 -12.36
CA ARG A 97 3.75 -3.21 -13.24
C ARG A 97 3.08 -4.43 -13.87
N ARG A 98 3.88 -5.39 -14.38
CA ARG A 98 3.36 -6.65 -14.92
C ARG A 98 2.62 -7.45 -13.86
N ARG A 99 3.16 -7.55 -12.64
CA ARG A 99 2.54 -8.26 -11.52
C ARG A 99 1.21 -7.64 -11.09
N LEU A 100 1.16 -6.32 -11.00
CA LEU A 100 -0.09 -5.60 -10.70
C LEU A 100 -1.15 -5.82 -11.77
N ARG A 101 -0.78 -5.75 -13.05
CA ARG A 101 -1.68 -6.04 -14.17
C ARG A 101 -2.22 -7.46 -14.10
N GLN A 102 -1.37 -8.47 -13.91
CA GLN A 102 -1.79 -9.87 -13.78
C GLN A 102 -2.77 -10.08 -12.63
N LYS A 103 -2.52 -9.46 -11.48
CA LYS A 103 -3.46 -9.51 -10.34
C LYS A 103 -4.81 -8.90 -10.68
N LEU A 104 -4.82 -7.77 -11.38
CA LEU A 104 -6.06 -7.10 -11.80
C LEU A 104 -6.83 -7.94 -12.82
N GLU A 105 -6.14 -8.52 -13.82
CA GLU A 105 -6.73 -9.42 -14.81
C GLU A 105 -7.39 -10.61 -14.14
N PHE A 106 -6.70 -11.26 -13.20
CA PHE A 106 -7.23 -12.38 -12.43
C PHE A 106 -8.50 -12.02 -11.63
N LEU A 107 -8.50 -10.87 -10.95
CA LEU A 107 -9.67 -10.39 -10.21
C LEU A 107 -10.85 -10.06 -11.14
N ALA A 108 -10.58 -9.54 -12.34
CA ALA A 108 -11.63 -9.25 -13.32
C ALA A 108 -12.23 -10.53 -13.91
N GLU A 109 -11.41 -11.56 -14.17
CA GLU A 109 -11.88 -12.89 -14.61
C GLU A 109 -12.72 -13.57 -13.55
N ASP A 110 -12.29 -13.54 -12.28
CA ASP A 110 -13.02 -14.12 -11.16
C ASP A 110 -14.39 -13.43 -10.97
N ALA A 111 -14.42 -12.10 -11.06
CA ALA A 111 -15.67 -11.33 -11.01
C ALA A 111 -16.60 -11.62 -12.19
N SER A 112 -16.08 -11.87 -13.37
CA SER A 112 -16.87 -12.21 -14.57
C SER A 112 -17.39 -13.64 -14.53
N SER A 113 -16.61 -14.57 -13.97
CA SER A 113 -17.02 -15.99 -13.82
C SER A 113 -18.04 -16.20 -12.69
N ALA A 114 -18.18 -15.25 -11.78
CA ALA A 114 -19.19 -15.28 -10.73
C ALA A 114 -20.64 -15.14 -11.24
N ALA A 115 -20.83 -14.69 -12.50
CA ALA A 115 -22.11 -14.68 -13.19
C ALA A 115 -22.10 -15.77 -14.29
N PRO A 116 -22.49 -17.02 -13.98
CA PRO A 116 -22.53 -18.08 -15.00
C PRO A 116 -23.48 -17.67 -16.13
N ALA A 117 -23.02 -17.91 -17.36
CA ALA A 117 -23.85 -17.66 -18.54
C ALA A 117 -25.18 -18.40 -18.43
N THR A 118 -26.26 -17.74 -18.73
CA THR A 118 -27.60 -18.35 -18.76
C THR A 118 -27.69 -19.34 -19.93
N ASP A 119 -28.57 -20.33 -19.82
CA ASP A 119 -28.82 -21.30 -20.91
C ASP A 119 -29.24 -20.62 -22.22
N ALA A 120 -29.90 -19.47 -22.14
CA ALA A 120 -30.29 -18.69 -23.30
C ALA A 120 -29.07 -18.05 -24.01
N GLU A 121 -28.11 -17.52 -23.24
CA GLU A 121 -26.86 -16.95 -23.79
C GLU A 121 -25.98 -18.03 -24.38
N LEU A 122 -25.90 -19.22 -23.75
CA LEU A 122 -25.15 -20.35 -24.28
C LEU A 122 -25.76 -20.86 -25.60
N ARG A 123 -27.09 -20.93 -25.72
CA ARG A 123 -27.77 -21.30 -26.97
C ARG A 123 -27.54 -20.26 -28.06
N ALA A 124 -27.69 -18.97 -27.72
CA ALA A 124 -27.46 -17.91 -28.70
C ALA A 124 -26.01 -17.89 -29.20
N TRP A 125 -25.05 -18.28 -28.36
CA TRP A 125 -23.65 -18.40 -28.74
C TRP A 125 -23.42 -19.59 -29.67
N LEU A 126 -24.01 -20.75 -29.36
CA LEU A 126 -23.95 -21.97 -30.20
C LEU A 126 -24.57 -21.77 -31.58
N ASP A 127 -25.69 -21.05 -31.67
CA ASP A 127 -26.37 -20.75 -32.94
C ASP A 127 -25.56 -19.82 -33.84
N LYS A 128 -24.61 -19.10 -33.26
CA LYS A 128 -23.81 -18.12 -33.98
C LYS A 128 -22.40 -18.61 -34.39
N HIS A 129 -21.95 -19.74 -33.84
CA HIS A 129 -20.63 -20.34 -34.07
C HIS A 129 -20.77 -21.84 -34.42
#